data_86d3679f1ff1f8885df70ae8d1131a46
#
_entry.id   86d3679f1ff1f8885df70ae8d1131a46
#
_cell.length_a   1.000
_cell.length_b   1.000
_cell.length_c   1.000
_cell.angle_alpha   90.00
_cell.angle_beta   90.00
_cell.angle_gamma   90.00
#
_symmetry.space_group_name_H-M   'P 1'
#
loop_
_entity.id
_entity.type
_entity.pdbx_description
1 polymer ?
#
loop_
_entity_poly.entity_id
_entity_poly.type
_entity_poly.pdbx_seq_one_letter_code
_entity_poly.pdbx_strand_id
1 'polypeptide(L)'
;MLQTSKPNILFFSVLLFFSLSNSFSQEATIKVTQDLKFEHLLSEKRKINASITLNDRYRIQIYTGDNETAKKTLTDFRKEFKTIEATIIFNTPNYKVWIGNFKTRIESERNMELLKSKYPNAFMIKPTKN
;
A
#
# COMPACT_ATOMS: atom_id res chain seq x y z
N MET A 1 16.85 6.95 85.78
CA MET A 1 16.08 7.95 85.02
C MET A 1 16.29 7.72 83.58
N LEU A 2 15.33 7.09 82.92
CA LEU A 2 15.35 6.85 81.46
C LEU A 2 14.68 8.02 80.77
N GLN A 3 15.48 8.87 80.15
CA GLN A 3 15.02 10.03 79.41
C GLN A 3 14.65 9.52 77.98
N THR A 4 13.35 9.26 77.79
CA THR A 4 12.85 8.95 76.49
C THR A 4 12.78 10.22 75.65
N SER A 5 13.73 10.37 74.73
CA SER A 5 13.66 11.41 73.71
C SER A 5 12.52 11.08 72.77
N LYS A 6 11.50 11.92 72.74
CA LYS A 6 10.40 11.78 71.79
C LYS A 6 10.96 11.98 70.40
N PRO A 7 10.78 11.04 69.44
CA PRO A 7 11.21 11.25 68.09
C PRO A 7 10.44 12.43 67.52
N ASN A 8 11.16 13.37 66.94
CA ASN A 8 10.57 14.52 66.28
C ASN A 8 9.76 14.09 65.07
N ILE A 9 8.49 13.86 65.31
CA ILE A 9 7.50 13.46 64.26
C ILE A 9 7.52 14.46 63.10
N LEU A 10 7.86 15.71 63.37
CA LEU A 10 8.04 16.76 62.38
C LEU A 10 9.21 16.44 61.40
N PHE A 11 10.29 15.84 61.91
CA PHE A 11 11.45 15.51 61.08
C PHE A 11 11.16 14.31 60.14
N PHE A 12 10.34 13.38 60.61
CA PHE A 12 9.91 12.23 59.80
C PHE A 12 8.88 12.63 58.72
N SER A 13 8.02 13.61 59.03
CA SER A 13 7.05 14.17 58.09
C SER A 13 7.72 14.91 56.91
N VAL A 14 8.78 15.65 57.19
CA VAL A 14 9.54 16.36 56.13
C VAL A 14 10.31 15.40 55.24
N LEU A 15 10.83 14.29 55.78
CA LEU A 15 11.53 13.27 55.00
C LEU A 15 10.59 12.51 54.05
N LEU A 16 9.32 12.32 54.48
CA LEU A 16 8.29 11.64 53.66
C LEU A 16 7.81 12.51 52.47
N PHE A 17 7.81 13.85 52.68
CA PHE A 17 7.41 14.79 51.63
C PHE A 17 8.48 14.94 50.53
N PHE A 18 9.75 14.68 50.82
CA PHE A 18 10.84 14.80 49.87
C PHE A 18 10.96 13.60 48.92
N SER A 19 10.33 12.47 49.26
CA SER A 19 10.38 11.24 48.41
C SER A 19 9.30 11.19 47.31
N LEU A 20 8.39 12.16 47.25
CA LEU A 20 7.30 12.20 46.26
C LEU A 20 7.59 13.02 45.01
N SER A 21 8.76 13.64 44.91
CA SER A 21 9.05 14.59 43.81
C SER A 21 9.90 14.02 42.68
N ASN A 22 10.16 12.72 42.63
CA ASN A 22 10.93 12.12 41.52
C ASN A 22 10.10 11.20 40.63
N SER A 23 8.85 11.54 40.38
CA SER A 23 8.14 11.00 39.24
C SER A 23 8.53 11.81 38.00
N PHE A 24 9.77 11.66 37.55
CA PHE A 24 10.12 11.97 36.17
C PHE A 24 9.35 11.01 35.31
N SER A 25 8.22 11.46 34.78
CA SER A 25 7.65 10.92 33.59
C SER A 25 8.71 10.98 32.49
N GLN A 26 9.40 9.88 32.25
CA GLN A 26 10.15 9.72 31.02
C GLN A 26 9.09 9.69 29.92
N GLU A 27 8.84 10.86 29.30
CA GLU A 27 8.35 10.87 27.93
C GLU A 27 9.39 10.12 27.12
N ALA A 28 9.13 8.83 26.92
CA ALA A 28 9.81 8.06 25.92
C ALA A 28 9.43 8.68 24.58
N THR A 29 10.13 9.70 24.18
CA THR A 29 10.15 10.16 22.79
C THR A 29 10.73 8.99 22.02
N ILE A 30 9.86 8.10 21.57
CA ILE A 30 10.21 7.07 20.58
C ILE A 30 10.58 7.89 19.33
N LYS A 31 11.85 8.27 19.23
CA LYS A 31 12.44 8.60 17.94
C LYS A 31 12.39 7.31 17.16
N VAL A 32 11.30 7.09 16.44
CA VAL A 32 11.25 6.14 15.35
C VAL A 32 12.22 6.69 14.32
N THR A 33 13.49 6.35 14.48
CA THR A 33 14.45 6.45 13.41
C THR A 33 13.95 5.42 12.41
N GLN A 34 13.13 5.87 11.47
CA GLN A 34 12.71 5.04 10.36
C GLN A 34 13.98 4.63 9.64
N ASP A 35 14.38 3.40 9.89
CA ASP A 35 15.53 2.82 9.21
C ASP A 35 15.19 2.84 7.72
N LEU A 36 16.10 3.35 6.89
CA LEU A 36 15.99 3.36 5.44
C LEU A 36 15.58 1.98 4.89
N LYS A 37 15.99 0.93 5.57
CA LYS A 37 15.62 -0.45 5.27
C LYS A 37 14.12 -0.71 5.50
N PHE A 38 13.53 -0.11 6.52
CA PHE A 38 12.08 -0.23 6.80
C PHE A 38 11.25 0.50 5.75
N GLU A 39 11.66 1.70 5.34
CA GLU A 39 11.04 2.45 4.24
C GLU A 39 11.10 1.64 2.92
N HIS A 40 12.24 1.02 2.64
CA HIS A 40 12.41 0.17 1.47
C HIS A 40 11.45 -1.03 1.51
N LEU A 41 11.36 -1.73 2.66
CA LEU A 41 10.45 -2.86 2.85
C LEU A 41 8.98 -2.45 2.72
N LEU A 42 8.59 -1.27 3.24
CA LEU A 42 7.23 -0.74 3.08
C LEU A 42 6.93 -0.41 1.61
N SER A 43 7.89 0.15 0.88
CA SER A 43 7.72 0.46 -0.53
C SER A 43 7.60 -0.81 -1.38
N GLU A 44 8.39 -1.84 -1.08
CA GLU A 44 8.27 -3.17 -1.71
C GLU A 44 6.94 -3.82 -1.40
N LYS A 45 6.49 -3.79 -0.14
CA LYS A 45 5.19 -4.33 0.26
C LYS A 45 4.03 -3.63 -0.46
N ARG A 46 4.11 -2.31 -0.64
CA ARG A 46 3.11 -1.56 -1.43
C ARG A 46 3.11 -1.98 -2.89
N LYS A 47 4.28 -2.19 -3.50
CA LYS A 47 4.41 -2.68 -4.88
C LYS A 47 3.84 -4.10 -5.02
N ILE A 48 4.16 -4.99 -4.10
CA ILE A 48 3.65 -6.36 -4.08
C ILE A 48 2.13 -6.37 -3.88
N ASN A 49 1.60 -5.60 -2.93
CA ASN A 49 0.15 -5.50 -2.71
C ASN A 49 -0.58 -4.93 -3.93
N ALA A 50 -0.01 -3.93 -4.60
CA ALA A 50 -0.57 -3.42 -5.85
C ALA A 50 -0.59 -4.48 -6.94
N SER A 51 0.47 -5.28 -7.06
CA SER A 51 0.54 -6.37 -8.05
C SER A 51 -0.43 -7.52 -7.72
N ILE A 52 -0.62 -7.85 -6.45
CA ILE A 52 -1.60 -8.85 -5.99
C ILE A 52 -3.03 -8.37 -6.32
N THR A 53 -3.35 -7.11 -6.04
CA THR A 53 -4.66 -6.53 -6.37
C THR A 53 -4.87 -6.48 -7.89
N LEU A 54 -3.80 -6.29 -8.66
CA LEU A 54 -3.84 -6.35 -10.13
C LEU A 54 -4.19 -7.76 -10.64
N ASN A 55 -3.77 -8.80 -9.95
CA ASN A 55 -3.97 -10.18 -10.39
C ASN A 55 -5.30 -10.80 -9.94
N ASP A 56 -6.05 -10.12 -9.07
CA ASP A 56 -7.31 -10.64 -8.48
C ASP A 56 -8.55 -10.32 -9.32
N ARG A 57 -8.39 -9.70 -10.47
CA ARG A 57 -9.46 -9.24 -11.35
C ARG A 57 -9.26 -9.71 -12.78
N TYR A 58 -10.37 -9.85 -13.51
CA TYR A 58 -10.34 -10.04 -14.95
C TYR A 58 -9.91 -8.77 -15.64
N ARG A 59 -9.02 -8.88 -16.60
CA ARG A 59 -8.52 -7.77 -17.43
C ARG A 59 -8.49 -8.20 -18.89
N ILE A 60 -8.38 -7.24 -19.77
CA ILE A 60 -8.25 -7.49 -21.20
C ILE A 60 -6.93 -6.86 -21.64
N GLN A 61 -6.05 -7.66 -22.24
CA GLN A 61 -4.85 -7.14 -22.89
C GLN A 61 -5.17 -6.76 -24.31
N ILE A 62 -4.93 -5.51 -24.68
CA ILE A 62 -5.18 -4.99 -26.03
C ILE A 62 -3.92 -4.79 -26.85
N TYR A 63 -2.76 -4.71 -26.20
CA TYR A 63 -1.48 -4.51 -26.86
C TYR A 63 -0.33 -5.16 -26.07
N THR A 64 0.68 -5.60 -26.80
CA THR A 64 1.99 -6.00 -26.27
C THR A 64 3.09 -5.64 -27.28
N GLY A 65 4.19 -5.05 -26.81
CA GLY A 65 5.31 -4.65 -27.67
C GLY A 65 6.13 -3.53 -27.07
N ASP A 66 6.55 -2.57 -27.90
CA ASP A 66 7.39 -1.47 -27.52
C ASP A 66 6.67 -0.40 -26.66
N ASN A 67 7.46 0.43 -25.99
CA ASN A 67 6.97 1.45 -25.06
C ASN A 67 6.19 2.57 -25.76
N GLU A 68 6.66 3.04 -26.91
CA GLU A 68 6.04 4.18 -27.58
C GLU A 68 4.66 3.83 -28.12
N THR A 69 4.53 2.68 -28.75
CA THR A 69 3.23 2.19 -29.23
C THR A 69 2.30 1.85 -28.08
N ALA A 70 2.81 1.32 -26.96
CA ALA A 70 2.01 1.07 -25.78
C ALA A 70 1.42 2.38 -25.20
N LYS A 71 2.22 3.43 -25.08
CA LYS A 71 1.75 4.75 -24.63
C LYS A 71 0.70 5.35 -25.58
N LYS A 72 0.94 5.27 -26.88
CA LYS A 72 -0.02 5.72 -27.89
C LYS A 72 -1.34 4.97 -27.77
N THR A 73 -1.28 3.65 -27.73
CA THR A 73 -2.46 2.78 -27.59
C THR A 73 -3.24 3.11 -26.31
N LEU A 74 -2.56 3.33 -25.18
CA LEU A 74 -3.19 3.72 -23.93
C LEU A 74 -3.89 5.09 -24.05
N THR A 75 -3.23 6.06 -24.67
CA THR A 75 -3.76 7.41 -24.84
C THR A 75 -5.00 7.40 -25.74
N ASP A 76 -4.94 6.70 -26.86
CA ASP A 76 -6.05 6.58 -27.80
C ASP A 76 -7.22 5.83 -27.19
N PHE A 77 -6.96 4.77 -26.44
CA PHE A 77 -7.98 4.04 -25.70
C PHE A 77 -8.70 4.96 -24.68
N ARG A 78 -7.97 5.70 -23.87
CA ARG A 78 -8.54 6.59 -22.85
C ARG A 78 -9.39 7.73 -23.43
N LYS A 79 -9.07 8.19 -24.64
CA LYS A 79 -9.88 9.21 -25.31
C LYS A 79 -11.25 8.70 -25.70
N GLU A 80 -11.30 7.46 -26.13
CA GLU A 80 -12.51 6.82 -26.64
C GLU A 80 -13.35 6.16 -25.54
N PHE A 81 -12.68 5.44 -24.64
CA PHE A 81 -13.32 4.68 -23.55
C PHE A 81 -13.03 5.31 -22.19
N LYS A 82 -13.66 6.43 -21.89
CA LYS A 82 -13.42 7.21 -20.66
C LYS A 82 -13.83 6.50 -19.37
N THR A 83 -14.73 5.54 -19.45
CA THR A 83 -15.30 4.82 -18.29
C THR A 83 -14.54 3.56 -17.92
N ILE A 84 -13.66 3.09 -18.79
CA ILE A 84 -12.89 1.84 -18.58
C ILE A 84 -11.47 2.21 -18.19
N GLU A 85 -11.02 1.66 -17.07
CA GLU A 85 -9.64 1.83 -16.63
C GLU A 85 -8.66 1.21 -17.62
N ALA A 86 -7.54 1.88 -17.84
CA ALA A 86 -6.47 1.36 -18.69
C ALA A 86 -5.11 1.69 -18.08
N THR A 87 -4.18 0.73 -18.15
CA THR A 87 -2.84 0.85 -17.60
C THR A 87 -1.79 0.19 -18.49
N ILE A 88 -0.55 0.68 -18.39
CA ILE A 88 0.61 0.02 -19.00
C ILE A 88 1.31 -0.79 -17.94
N ILE A 89 1.68 -2.01 -18.27
CA ILE A 89 2.47 -2.92 -17.45
C ILE A 89 3.73 -3.27 -18.20
N PHE A 90 4.87 -3.09 -17.53
CA PHE A 90 6.15 -3.57 -18.05
C PHE A 90 6.36 -5.02 -17.62
N ASN A 91 6.50 -5.88 -18.60
CA ASN A 91 6.83 -7.29 -18.39
C ASN A 91 7.95 -7.64 -19.37
N THR A 92 9.17 -7.56 -18.86
CA THR A 92 10.43 -7.69 -19.62
C THR A 92 10.36 -8.78 -20.69
N PRO A 93 10.72 -8.47 -21.95
CA PRO A 93 11.20 -7.18 -22.46
C PRO A 93 10.07 -6.24 -22.98
N ASN A 94 8.81 -6.63 -22.89
CA ASN A 94 7.70 -5.96 -23.55
C ASN A 94 6.85 -5.13 -22.59
N TYR A 95 6.24 -4.09 -23.16
CA TYR A 95 5.16 -3.33 -22.52
C TYR A 95 3.81 -3.90 -22.94
N LYS A 96 2.87 -3.99 -22.00
CA LYS A 96 1.53 -4.49 -22.22
C LYS A 96 0.52 -3.42 -21.82
N VAL A 97 -0.52 -3.24 -22.62
CA VAL A 97 -1.65 -2.39 -22.28
C VAL A 97 -2.79 -3.25 -21.80
N TRP A 98 -3.15 -3.12 -20.54
CA TRP A 98 -4.25 -3.82 -19.89
C TRP A 98 -5.39 -2.85 -19.62
N ILE A 99 -6.59 -3.30 -19.89
CA ILE A 99 -7.81 -2.55 -19.68
C ILE A 99 -8.79 -3.29 -18.79
N GLY A 100 -9.60 -2.51 -18.09
CA GLY A 100 -10.62 -2.98 -17.20
C GLY A 100 -10.10 -3.45 -15.84
N ASN A 101 -11.03 -3.59 -14.93
CA ASN A 101 -10.85 -4.09 -13.56
C ASN A 101 -12.11 -4.87 -13.20
N PHE A 102 -12.43 -5.89 -14.00
CA PHE A 102 -13.69 -6.58 -13.96
C PHE A 102 -13.74 -7.61 -12.84
N LYS A 103 -14.82 -7.62 -12.07
CA LYS A 103 -15.02 -8.56 -10.98
C LYS A 103 -15.40 -9.96 -11.46
N THR A 104 -16.13 -10.01 -12.58
CA THR A 104 -16.66 -11.25 -13.12
C THR A 104 -16.16 -11.51 -14.53
N ARG A 105 -16.11 -12.78 -14.89
CA ARG A 105 -15.78 -13.22 -16.23
C ARG A 105 -16.78 -12.69 -17.28
N ILE A 106 -18.06 -12.73 -16.96
CA ILE A 106 -19.13 -12.28 -17.85
C ILE A 106 -18.99 -10.80 -18.19
N GLU A 107 -18.66 -9.96 -17.19
CA GLU A 107 -18.41 -8.54 -17.39
C GLU A 107 -17.22 -8.30 -18.33
N SER A 108 -16.14 -9.06 -18.14
CA SER A 108 -14.95 -8.99 -18.99
C SER A 108 -15.23 -9.46 -20.41
N GLU A 109 -15.97 -10.56 -20.59
CA GLU A 109 -16.35 -11.08 -21.92
C GLU A 109 -17.22 -10.09 -22.71
N ARG A 110 -18.19 -9.46 -22.06
CA ARG A 110 -19.04 -8.43 -22.66
C ARG A 110 -18.22 -7.23 -23.15
N ASN A 111 -17.32 -6.74 -22.32
CA ASN A 111 -16.44 -5.65 -22.72
C ASN A 111 -15.46 -6.04 -23.82
N MET A 112 -14.94 -7.27 -23.78
CA MET A 112 -14.05 -7.78 -24.81
C MET A 112 -14.75 -7.86 -26.16
N GLU A 113 -16.02 -8.25 -26.21
CA GLU A 113 -16.79 -8.31 -27.44
C GLU A 113 -16.94 -6.93 -28.09
N LEU A 114 -17.21 -5.88 -27.29
CA LEU A 114 -17.25 -4.50 -27.76
C LEU A 114 -15.90 -4.02 -28.31
N LEU A 115 -14.81 -4.52 -27.79
CA LEU A 115 -13.45 -4.08 -28.14
C LEU A 115 -12.82 -4.85 -29.29
N LYS A 116 -13.32 -6.04 -29.61
CA LYS A 116 -12.77 -6.89 -30.68
C LYS A 116 -12.78 -6.27 -32.06
N SER A 117 -13.75 -5.40 -32.34
CA SER A 117 -13.83 -4.69 -33.62
C SER A 117 -12.62 -3.78 -33.85
N LYS A 118 -12.11 -3.16 -32.77
CA LYS A 118 -10.96 -2.26 -32.83
C LYS A 118 -9.64 -2.92 -32.46
N TYR A 119 -9.68 -3.89 -31.55
CA TYR A 119 -8.53 -4.64 -31.05
C TYR A 119 -8.73 -6.14 -31.28
N PRO A 120 -8.58 -6.63 -32.52
CA PRO A 120 -8.87 -8.03 -32.86
C PRO A 120 -8.01 -9.03 -32.10
N ASN A 121 -6.79 -8.62 -31.71
CA ASN A 121 -5.85 -9.45 -30.94
C ASN A 121 -6.04 -9.35 -29.42
N ALA A 122 -7.11 -8.67 -28.97
CA ALA A 122 -7.41 -8.58 -27.55
C ALA A 122 -7.76 -9.94 -26.96
N PHE A 123 -7.24 -10.22 -25.77
CA PHE A 123 -7.56 -11.43 -25.02
C PHE A 123 -7.73 -11.16 -23.54
N MET A 124 -8.51 -12.03 -22.90
CA MET A 124 -8.83 -11.92 -21.48
C MET A 124 -7.71 -12.52 -20.63
N ILE A 125 -7.30 -11.78 -19.60
CA ILE A 125 -6.41 -12.22 -18.54
C ILE A 125 -7.28 -12.61 -17.34
N LYS A 126 -7.15 -13.87 -16.95
CA LYS A 126 -7.84 -14.41 -15.77
C LYS A 126 -7.12 -14.00 -14.48
N PRO A 127 -7.84 -13.80 -13.37
CA PRO A 127 -7.20 -13.64 -12.09
C PRO A 127 -6.39 -14.88 -11.71
N THR A 128 -5.19 -14.65 -11.20
CA THR A 128 -4.38 -15.72 -10.63
C THR A 128 -4.88 -15.95 -9.20
N LYS A 129 -5.55 -17.08 -8.99
CA LYS A 129 -5.86 -17.52 -7.63
C LYS A 129 -4.54 -18.00 -6.98
N ASN A 130 -4.11 -17.29 -5.94
CA ASN A 130 -3.16 -17.85 -4.97
C ASN A 130 -3.89 -18.78 -4.02
#